data_68fc787773880d1b6daeb68e04935cc3
#
_entry.id   68fc787773880d1b6daeb68e04935cc3
#
_cell.length_a   1.000
_cell.length_b   1.000
_cell.length_c   1.000
_cell.angle_alpha   90.00
_cell.angle_beta   90.00
_cell.angle_gamma   90.00
#
_symmetry.space_group_name_H-M   'P 1'
#
loop_
_entity.id
_entity.type
_entity.pdbx_description
1 polymer ?
#
loop_
_entity_poly.entity_id
_entity_poly.type
_entity_poly.pdbx_seq_one_letter_code
_entity_poly.pdbx_strand_id
1 'polypeptide(L)' 'NVVYYRKRKKLTQLQLAELADIDRSHISAIELGNVGVSFDVIFRLCEVLDIQPKDLFDFRD' A
#
# COMPACT_ATOMS: atom_id res chain seq x y z
N ASN A 1 4.03 -3.37 -5.49
CA ASN A 1 4.57 -2.00 -5.46
C ASN A 1 4.31 -1.24 -4.16
N VAL A 2 3.39 -1.74 -3.34
CA VAL A 2 3.16 -1.13 -2.02
C VAL A 2 4.45 -1.18 -1.20
N VAL A 3 5.16 -2.30 -1.23
CA VAL A 3 6.43 -2.43 -0.51
C VAL A 3 7.41 -1.35 -0.93
N TYR A 4 7.54 -1.15 -2.25
CA TYR A 4 8.47 -0.17 -2.79
C TYR A 4 8.17 1.24 -2.30
N TYR A 5 6.92 1.67 -2.43
CA TYR A 5 6.54 3.03 -2.04
C TYR A 5 6.54 3.21 -0.52
N ARG A 6 6.18 2.15 0.22
CA ARG A 6 6.23 2.18 1.68
C ARG A 6 7.67 2.41 2.17
N LYS A 7 8.61 1.64 1.63
CA LYS A 7 10.02 1.77 2.00
C LYS A 7 10.59 3.12 1.58
N ARG A 8 10.13 3.64 0.46
CA ARG A 8 10.53 4.95 -0.02
C ARG A 8 10.13 6.05 0.96
N LYS A 9 8.99 5.88 1.62
CA LYS A 9 8.53 6.79 2.67
C LYS A 9 9.10 6.45 4.05
N LYS A 10 9.92 5.41 4.13
CA LYS A 10 10.54 4.95 5.38
C LYS A 10 9.50 4.56 6.43
N LEU A 11 8.43 3.93 5.99
CA LEU A 11 7.35 3.47 6.85
C LEU A 11 7.45 1.97 7.07
N THR A 12 7.15 1.54 8.30
CA THR A 12 6.93 0.12 8.58
C THR A 12 5.53 -0.26 8.12
N GLN A 13 5.25 -1.58 8.06
CA GLN A 13 3.89 -2.04 7.77
C GLN A 13 2.90 -1.50 8.80
N LEU A 14 3.28 -1.50 10.07
CA LEU A 14 2.42 -1.00 11.14
C LEU A 14 2.13 0.49 10.96
N GLN A 15 3.16 1.27 10.65
CA GLN A 15 2.98 2.71 10.45
C GLN A 15 2.06 3.00 9.27
N LEU A 16 2.26 2.29 8.16
CA LEU A 16 1.38 2.45 7.00
C LEU A 16 -0.06 2.08 7.36
N ALA A 17 -0.25 0.97 8.06
CA ALA A 17 -1.57 0.51 8.45
C ALA A 17 -2.27 1.55 9.32
N GLU A 18 -1.57 2.12 10.29
CA GLU A 18 -2.12 3.14 11.16
C GLU A 18 -2.50 4.40 10.39
N LEU A 19 -1.63 4.87 9.51
CA LEU A 19 -1.90 6.08 8.73
C LEU A 19 -3.03 5.89 7.74
N ALA A 20 -3.16 4.71 7.16
CA ALA A 20 -4.20 4.40 6.17
C ALA A 20 -5.47 3.88 6.80
N ASP A 21 -5.49 3.68 8.13
CA ASP A 21 -6.62 3.11 8.85
C ASP A 21 -7.00 1.73 8.30
N ILE A 22 -6.00 0.88 8.16
CA ILE A 22 -6.12 -0.49 7.64
C ILE A 22 -5.39 -1.41 8.60
N ASP A 23 -5.86 -2.65 8.77
CA ASP A 23 -5.17 -3.63 9.60
C ASP A 23 -3.79 -3.96 9.04
N ARG A 24 -2.79 -4.07 9.93
CA ARG A 24 -1.44 -4.45 9.52
C ARG A 24 -1.42 -5.80 8.80
N SER A 25 -2.22 -6.75 9.27
CA SER A 25 -2.30 -8.07 8.62
C SER A 25 -2.84 -7.94 7.18
N HIS A 26 -3.74 -6.99 6.93
CA HIS A 26 -4.25 -6.73 5.59
C HIS A 26 -3.14 -6.14 4.70
N ILE A 27 -2.36 -5.19 5.25
CA ILE A 27 -1.20 -4.63 4.54
C ILE A 27 -0.22 -5.75 4.16
N SER A 28 0.09 -6.63 5.11
CA SER A 28 1.00 -7.75 4.85
C SER A 28 0.47 -8.65 3.73
N ALA A 29 -0.81 -8.97 3.74
CA ALA A 29 -1.42 -9.81 2.71
C ALA A 29 -1.39 -9.14 1.34
N ILE A 30 -1.62 -7.82 1.30
CA ILE A 30 -1.56 -7.04 0.07
C ILE A 30 -0.15 -7.07 -0.51
N GLU A 31 0.86 -6.89 0.34
CA GLU A 31 2.25 -6.88 -0.10
C GLU A 31 2.70 -8.23 -0.62
N LEU A 32 2.12 -9.30 -0.09
CA LEU A 32 2.39 -10.65 -0.57
C LEU A 32 1.60 -11.03 -1.82
N GLY A 33 0.63 -10.19 -2.20
CA GLY A 33 -0.20 -10.46 -3.37
C GLY A 33 -1.25 -11.53 -3.14
N ASN A 34 -1.62 -11.79 -1.88
CA ASN A 34 -2.52 -12.90 -1.54
C ASN A 34 -4.00 -12.50 -1.49
N VAL A 35 -4.31 -11.23 -1.66
CA VAL A 35 -5.70 -10.77 -1.57
C VAL A 35 -6.00 -9.77 -2.66
N GLY A 36 -7.27 -9.68 -3.03
CA GLY A 36 -7.76 -8.58 -3.84
C GLY A 36 -7.86 -7.31 -3.01
N VAL A 37 -7.71 -6.17 -3.66
CA VAL A 37 -7.71 -4.88 -2.98
C VAL A 37 -8.86 -4.05 -3.53
N SER A 38 -9.71 -3.54 -2.63
CA SER A 38 -10.81 -2.65 -3.03
C SER A 38 -10.27 -1.28 -3.42
N PHE A 39 -11.05 -0.53 -4.20
CA PHE A 39 -10.67 0.83 -4.57
C PHE A 39 -10.51 1.73 -3.35
N ASP A 40 -11.34 1.55 -2.33
CA ASP A 40 -11.25 2.33 -1.11
C ASP A 40 -9.88 2.15 -0.44
N VAL A 41 -9.42 0.92 -0.34
CA VAL A 41 -8.11 0.62 0.24
C VAL A 41 -7.00 1.20 -0.64
N ILE A 42 -7.12 1.06 -1.96
CA ILE A 42 -6.14 1.61 -2.90
C ILE A 42 -6.01 3.12 -2.71
N PHE A 43 -7.12 3.83 -2.62
CA PHE A 43 -7.09 5.29 -2.47
C PHE A 43 -6.48 5.70 -1.13
N ARG A 44 -6.77 4.98 -0.06
CA ARG A 44 -6.18 5.26 1.25
C ARG A 44 -4.67 5.07 1.24
N LEU A 45 -4.21 3.99 0.63
CA LEU A 45 -2.77 3.74 0.50
C LEU A 45 -2.09 4.82 -0.35
N CYS A 46 -2.72 5.21 -1.44
CA CYS A 46 -2.16 6.23 -2.32
C CYS A 46 -2.04 7.58 -1.61
N GLU A 47 -3.02 7.94 -0.79
CA GLU A 47 -2.95 9.18 -0.01
C GLU A 47 -1.75 9.17 0.93
N VAL A 48 -1.58 8.08 1.68
CA VAL A 48 -0.47 7.97 2.65
C VAL A 48 0.86 7.95 1.94
N LEU A 49 0.95 7.24 0.83
CA LEU A 49 2.19 7.06 0.08
C LEU A 49 2.49 8.22 -0.86
N ASP A 50 1.55 9.16 -1.00
CA ASP A 50 1.69 10.33 -1.88
C ASP A 50 1.97 9.91 -3.33
N ILE A 51 1.17 8.97 -3.81
CA ILE A 51 1.26 8.46 -5.18
C ILE A 51 -0.14 8.40 -5.78
N GLN A 52 -0.19 8.17 -7.09
CA GLN A 52 -1.46 7.96 -7.78
C GLN A 52 -1.75 6.48 -7.90
N PRO A 53 -3.04 6.09 -8.01
CA PRO A 53 -3.39 4.67 -8.15
C PRO A 53 -2.66 3.96 -9.28
N LYS A 54 -2.40 4.66 -10.39
CA LYS A 54 -1.68 4.07 -11.53
C LYS A 54 -0.28 3.61 -11.14
N ASP A 55 0.34 4.27 -10.15
CA ASP A 55 1.71 3.94 -9.74
C ASP A 55 1.76 2.57 -9.07
N LEU A 56 0.69 2.16 -8.39
CA LEU A 56 0.63 0.83 -7.77
C LEU A 56 0.53 -0.28 -8.81
N PHE A 57 0.03 0.04 -9.99
CA PHE A 57 -0.18 -0.94 -11.06
C PHE A 57 0.81 -0.77 -12.21
N ASP A 58 1.87 0.00 -11.99
CA ASP A 58 2.90 0.20 -13.00
C ASP A 58 3.93 -0.92 -12.89
N PHE A 59 3.77 -1.93 -13.72
CA PHE A 59 4.66 -3.09 -13.75
C PHE A 59 5.76 -2.83 -14.78
N ARG A 60 6.90 -2.43 -14.30
CA ARG A 60 8.05 -2.22 -15.17
C ARG A 60 8.93 -3.45 -15.18
N ASP A 61 9.36 -3.81 -16.35
CA ASP A 61 10.32 -4.89 -16.53
C ASP A 61 11.74 -4.40 -16.26
#